data_013e050681306cb2f6233e92a6681d3f
#
_entry.id   013e050681306cb2f6233e92a6681d3f
#
_cell.length_a   1.000
_cell.length_b   1.000
_cell.length_c   1.000
_cell.angle_alpha   90.00
_cell.angle_beta   90.00
_cell.angle_gamma   90.00
#
_symmetry.space_group_name_H-M   'P 1'
#
loop_
_entity.id
_entity.type
_entity.pdbx_description
1 polymer ?
#
loop_
_entity_poly.entity_id
_entity_poly.type
_entity_poly.pdbx_seq_one_letter_code
_entity_poly.pdbx_strand_id
1 'polypeptide(L)'
;MSRKTNVICLLVVFAFFVAPSIGRNSRAVRLAALQSAAPMKASPAEGYNVHVLAPHLVDGKPMGPYHHYCKVIASDPQIQCLIYDSTEPNANLVQVEWIYAKKLTRTHVPLKDWNNNWHDHQIEIAGGRVQVLDLPPDKAKEVAGLVATTDGMIYHFYFDGALPNGKMSVAQAVGHKPMTTAEFKNYESK
;
A
#
# COMPACT_ATOMS: atom_id res chain seq x y z
N MET A 1 57.05 72.38 -35.27
CA MET A 1 55.78 71.75 -35.59
C MET A 1 55.87 70.32 -35.04
N SER A 2 55.29 70.04 -33.86
CA SER A 2 55.31 68.76 -33.19
C SER A 2 54.00 68.05 -33.38
N ARG A 3 53.99 66.89 -34.04
CA ARG A 3 52.80 66.05 -34.19
C ARG A 3 52.72 65.16 -32.93
N LYS A 4 51.64 65.35 -32.17
CA LYS A 4 51.26 64.42 -31.08
C LYS A 4 50.48 63.25 -31.63
N THR A 5 51.03 62.07 -31.51
CA THR A 5 50.43 60.80 -31.87
C THR A 5 49.56 60.30 -30.69
N ASN A 6 48.22 60.29 -30.83
CA ASN A 6 47.32 59.73 -29.86
C ASN A 6 47.25 58.22 -30.03
N VAL A 7 47.70 57.45 -29.03
CA VAL A 7 47.54 56.01 -28.95
C VAL A 7 46.20 55.77 -28.26
N ILE A 8 45.21 55.22 -28.99
CA ILE A 8 43.97 54.76 -28.46
C ILE A 8 44.15 53.34 -27.96
N CYS A 9 44.13 53.18 -26.63
CA CYS A 9 44.22 51.88 -26.01
C CYS A 9 42.81 51.25 -26.03
N LEU A 10 42.60 50.22 -26.86
CA LEU A 10 41.33 49.49 -26.98
C LEU A 10 41.28 48.42 -25.87
N LEU A 11 40.53 48.70 -24.80
CA LEU A 11 40.24 47.71 -23.76
C LEU A 11 39.19 46.71 -24.27
N VAL A 12 39.65 45.52 -24.62
CA VAL A 12 38.74 44.40 -24.92
C VAL A 12 38.30 43.77 -23.61
N VAL A 13 37.06 44.04 -23.20
CA VAL A 13 36.41 43.41 -22.04
C VAL A 13 35.88 42.05 -22.50
N PHE A 14 36.58 40.99 -22.10
CA PHE A 14 36.05 39.62 -22.22
C PHE A 14 34.93 39.42 -21.16
N ALA A 15 33.70 39.51 -21.61
CA ALA A 15 32.55 39.06 -20.82
C ALA A 15 32.54 37.51 -20.81
N PHE A 16 32.98 36.91 -19.70
CA PHE A 16 32.74 35.48 -19.45
C PHE A 16 31.24 35.28 -19.21
N PHE A 17 30.53 34.82 -20.22
CA PHE A 17 29.20 34.25 -20.02
C PHE A 17 29.35 32.91 -19.28
N VAL A 18 29.14 32.93 -17.97
CA VAL A 18 28.89 31.72 -17.19
C VAL A 18 27.48 31.24 -17.56
N ALA A 19 27.40 30.27 -18.44
CA ALA A 19 26.11 29.59 -18.70
C ALA A 19 25.64 28.93 -17.42
N PRO A 20 24.40 29.19 -16.96
CA PRO A 20 23.87 28.49 -15.80
C PRO A 20 23.78 27.00 -16.10
N SER A 21 24.33 26.17 -15.22
CA SER A 21 24.25 24.72 -15.28
C SER A 21 22.78 24.25 -15.10
N ILE A 22 22.06 24.08 -16.21
CA ILE A 22 20.64 23.67 -16.27
C ILE A 22 20.45 22.18 -15.88
N GLY A 23 21.51 21.48 -15.48
CA GLY A 23 21.48 20.02 -15.34
C GLY A 23 20.94 19.44 -14.03
N ARG A 24 20.89 20.18 -12.93
CA ARG A 24 20.54 19.63 -11.59
C ARG A 24 19.11 19.88 -11.12
N ASN A 25 18.38 20.84 -11.66
CA ASN A 25 17.02 21.15 -11.22
C ASN A 25 15.91 20.39 -11.95
N SER A 26 16.21 19.71 -13.06
CA SER A 26 15.16 19.08 -13.88
C SER A 26 14.49 17.88 -13.21
N ARG A 27 15.22 17.13 -12.37
CA ARG A 27 14.68 15.94 -11.70
C ARG A 27 13.79 16.32 -10.50
N ALA A 28 14.24 17.26 -9.69
CA ALA A 28 13.46 17.79 -8.56
C ALA A 28 12.19 18.52 -9.03
N VAL A 29 12.29 19.32 -10.11
CA VAL A 29 11.14 20.01 -10.68
C VAL A 29 10.14 19.02 -11.31
N ARG A 30 10.60 17.94 -11.95
CA ARG A 30 9.73 16.89 -12.48
C ARG A 30 9.04 16.09 -11.35
N LEU A 31 9.75 15.77 -10.27
CA LEU A 31 9.16 15.09 -9.11
C LEU A 31 8.10 15.97 -8.42
N ALA A 32 8.41 17.26 -8.22
CA ALA A 32 7.47 18.23 -7.65
C ALA A 32 6.24 18.44 -8.56
N ALA A 33 6.40 18.42 -9.88
CA ALA A 33 5.29 18.51 -10.82
C ALA A 33 4.36 17.29 -10.78
N LEU A 34 4.92 16.08 -10.55
CA LEU A 34 4.12 14.87 -10.35
C LEU A 34 3.36 14.87 -9.02
N GLN A 35 3.94 15.49 -7.98
CA GLN A 35 3.31 15.61 -6.67
C GLN A 35 2.26 16.74 -6.59
N SER A 36 2.37 17.76 -7.44
CA SER A 36 1.45 18.90 -7.53
C SER A 36 0.34 18.71 -8.57
N ALA A 37 0.21 17.54 -9.19
CA ALA A 37 -0.90 17.24 -10.08
C ALA A 37 -2.21 17.44 -9.31
N ALA A 38 -3.13 18.22 -9.90
CA ALA A 38 -4.45 18.43 -9.32
C ALA A 38 -5.10 17.08 -9.01
N PRO A 39 -5.82 16.94 -7.88
CA PRO A 39 -6.44 15.67 -7.51
C PRO A 39 -7.33 15.20 -8.67
N MET A 40 -7.09 13.96 -9.12
CA MET A 40 -7.90 13.36 -10.17
C MET A 40 -9.34 13.25 -9.65
N LYS A 41 -10.29 13.80 -10.38
CA LYS A 41 -11.71 13.72 -10.04
C LYS A 41 -12.13 12.24 -10.00
N ALA A 42 -12.63 11.77 -8.85
CA ALA A 42 -13.15 10.41 -8.64
C ALA A 42 -12.18 9.29 -9.06
N SER A 43 -10.92 9.38 -8.64
CA SER A 43 -9.91 8.35 -8.89
C SER A 43 -10.23 7.05 -8.14
N PRO A 44 -9.99 5.86 -8.75
CA PRO A 44 -10.02 4.59 -8.03
C PRO A 44 -9.05 4.53 -6.83
N ALA A 45 -8.00 5.38 -6.82
CA ALA A 45 -7.06 5.48 -5.70
C ALA A 45 -7.60 6.24 -4.49
N GLU A 46 -8.78 6.87 -4.58
CA GLU A 46 -9.42 7.54 -3.44
C GLU A 46 -10.19 6.55 -2.57
N GLY A 47 -10.38 6.90 -1.29
CA GLY A 47 -11.25 6.17 -0.37
C GLY A 47 -10.59 5.03 0.41
N TYR A 48 -9.25 4.90 0.38
CA TYR A 48 -8.50 3.99 1.24
C TYR A 48 -8.31 4.63 2.63
N ASN A 49 -9.40 4.73 3.39
CA ASN A 49 -9.48 5.50 4.63
C ASN A 49 -9.79 4.68 5.90
N VAL A 50 -9.93 3.37 5.78
CA VAL A 50 -10.03 2.47 6.94
C VAL A 50 -8.64 1.95 7.26
N HIS A 51 -8.10 2.32 8.43
CA HIS A 51 -6.76 1.98 8.85
C HIS A 51 -6.78 0.81 9.85
N VAL A 52 -6.07 -0.26 9.49
CA VAL A 52 -5.99 -1.49 10.30
C VAL A 52 -4.54 -1.90 10.48
N LEU A 53 -4.19 -2.43 11.64
CA LEU A 53 -2.89 -2.99 11.93
C LEU A 53 -3.02 -4.49 12.23
N ALA A 54 -2.32 -5.33 11.47
CA ALA A 54 -2.34 -6.79 11.65
C ALA A 54 -1.03 -7.45 11.21
N PRO A 55 -0.58 -8.53 11.89
CA PRO A 55 0.52 -9.37 11.43
C PRO A 55 0.02 -10.45 10.47
N HIS A 56 0.90 -10.91 9.56
CA HIS A 56 0.58 -11.98 8.61
C HIS A 56 1.62 -13.11 8.66
N LEU A 57 1.23 -14.30 8.21
CA LEU A 57 2.16 -15.40 7.94
C LEU A 57 2.68 -15.24 6.51
N VAL A 58 3.97 -14.99 6.36
CA VAL A 58 4.67 -14.97 5.08
C VAL A 58 5.65 -16.13 5.06
N ASP A 59 5.51 -17.04 4.11
CA ASP A 59 6.30 -18.27 4.04
C ASP A 59 6.29 -19.05 5.38
N GLY A 60 5.12 -19.11 6.03
CA GLY A 60 4.91 -19.77 7.31
C GLY A 60 5.51 -19.08 8.54
N LYS A 61 6.05 -17.85 8.39
CA LYS A 61 6.61 -17.07 9.49
C LYS A 61 5.74 -15.85 9.79
N PRO A 62 5.44 -15.54 11.07
CA PRO A 62 4.79 -14.28 11.43
C PRO A 62 5.67 -13.09 11.06
N MET A 63 5.12 -12.14 10.34
CA MET A 63 5.74 -10.88 9.94
C MET A 63 4.82 -9.70 10.20
N GLY A 64 5.35 -8.49 10.26
CA GLY A 64 4.64 -7.28 10.60
C GLY A 64 4.70 -6.97 12.11
N PRO A 65 3.71 -6.28 12.73
CA PRO A 65 2.43 -5.95 12.10
C PRO A 65 2.56 -4.93 10.96
N TYR A 66 1.63 -5.02 10.01
CA TYR A 66 1.58 -4.16 8.83
C TYR A 66 0.39 -3.20 8.87
N HIS A 67 0.53 -2.04 8.24
CA HIS A 67 -0.49 -1.01 8.16
C HIS A 67 -1.34 -1.17 6.90
N HIS A 68 -2.61 -1.53 7.09
CA HIS A 68 -3.58 -1.68 6.02
C HIS A 68 -4.38 -0.40 5.87
N TYR A 69 -4.39 0.16 4.68
CA TYR A 69 -5.30 1.21 4.29
C TYR A 69 -6.33 0.60 3.35
N CYS A 70 -7.59 0.53 3.80
CA CYS A 70 -8.62 -0.23 3.13
C CYS A 70 -9.74 0.66 2.60
N LYS A 71 -10.31 0.24 1.46
CA LYS A 71 -11.43 0.86 0.76
C LYS A 71 -12.58 -0.14 0.64
N VAL A 72 -13.75 0.24 1.16
CA VAL A 72 -14.99 -0.51 0.96
C VAL A 72 -15.54 -0.21 -0.44
N ILE A 73 -15.74 -1.25 -1.25
CA ILE A 73 -16.21 -1.12 -2.64
C ILE A 73 -17.71 -1.38 -2.75
N ALA A 74 -18.24 -2.33 -1.97
CA ALA A 74 -19.64 -2.70 -1.99
C ALA A 74 -20.15 -3.05 -0.59
N SER A 75 -21.47 -2.89 -0.38
CA SER A 75 -22.17 -3.15 0.89
C SER A 75 -22.24 -4.63 1.28
N ASP A 76 -22.25 -5.51 0.28
CA ASP A 76 -21.94 -6.93 0.43
C ASP A 76 -20.42 -7.00 0.47
N PRO A 77 -19.77 -7.13 1.67
CA PRO A 77 -18.45 -6.56 1.83
C PRO A 77 -17.47 -7.06 0.78
N GLN A 78 -17.07 -6.12 -0.08
CA GLN A 78 -15.94 -6.22 -0.98
C GLN A 78 -15.01 -5.08 -0.64
N ILE A 79 -13.82 -5.41 -0.19
CA ILE A 79 -12.85 -4.45 0.34
C ILE A 79 -11.51 -4.72 -0.35
N GLN A 80 -10.79 -3.66 -0.64
CA GLN A 80 -9.39 -3.73 -1.09
C GLN A 80 -8.51 -3.00 -0.09
N CYS A 81 -7.35 -3.56 0.22
CA CYS A 81 -6.36 -2.94 1.09
C CYS A 81 -5.01 -2.80 0.40
N LEU A 82 -4.40 -1.64 0.60
CA LEU A 82 -2.98 -1.38 0.36
C LEU A 82 -2.27 -1.52 1.69
N ILE A 83 -1.21 -2.33 1.73
CA ILE A 83 -0.58 -2.73 2.99
C ILE A 83 0.89 -2.30 2.99
N TYR A 84 1.26 -1.50 3.99
CA TYR A 84 2.57 -0.86 4.11
C TYR A 84 3.34 -1.36 5.34
N ASP A 85 4.67 -1.30 5.26
CA ASP A 85 5.57 -1.69 6.35
C ASP A 85 5.64 -0.66 7.50
N SER A 86 5.19 0.57 7.25
CA SER A 86 5.12 1.64 8.26
C SER A 86 4.07 2.69 7.89
N THR A 87 3.94 3.73 8.73
CA THR A 87 3.10 4.92 8.48
C THR A 87 3.88 6.09 7.89
N GLU A 88 5.18 5.90 7.62
CA GLU A 88 6.01 6.97 7.08
C GLU A 88 5.61 7.32 5.63
N PRO A 89 5.76 8.58 5.19
CA PRO A 89 5.38 9.00 3.85
C PRO A 89 6.08 8.24 2.71
N ASN A 90 7.20 7.59 2.98
CA ASN A 90 8.00 6.79 2.06
C ASN A 90 7.97 5.30 2.37
N ALA A 91 6.98 4.83 3.14
CA ALA A 91 6.78 3.41 3.43
C ALA A 91 6.65 2.57 2.17
N ASN A 92 7.15 1.34 2.20
CA ASN A 92 7.01 0.41 1.09
C ASN A 92 5.61 -0.20 1.09
N LEU A 93 4.99 -0.28 -0.10
CA LEU A 93 3.81 -1.11 -0.33
C LEU A 93 4.29 -2.57 -0.38
N VAL A 94 4.13 -3.29 0.72
CA VAL A 94 4.67 -4.65 0.88
C VAL A 94 3.65 -5.75 0.59
N GLN A 95 2.34 -5.41 0.64
CA GLN A 95 1.27 -6.35 0.34
C GLN A 95 0.05 -5.64 -0.26
N VAL A 96 -0.80 -6.42 -0.92
CA VAL A 96 -2.17 -6.03 -1.29
C VAL A 96 -3.13 -7.13 -0.87
N GLU A 97 -4.34 -6.75 -0.48
CA GLU A 97 -5.35 -7.70 -0.04
C GLU A 97 -6.71 -7.43 -0.69
N TRP A 98 -7.39 -8.51 -1.06
CA TRP A 98 -8.79 -8.53 -1.44
C TRP A 98 -9.59 -9.25 -0.38
N ILE A 99 -10.63 -8.59 0.11
CA ILE A 99 -11.49 -9.05 1.19
C ILE A 99 -12.92 -9.17 0.65
N TYR A 100 -13.54 -10.32 0.86
CA TYR A 100 -14.90 -10.58 0.41
C TYR A 100 -15.75 -11.25 1.50
N ALA A 101 -17.06 -11.00 1.45
CA ALA A 101 -18.02 -11.70 2.31
C ALA A 101 -17.85 -13.22 2.20
N LYS A 102 -17.86 -13.94 3.32
CA LYS A 102 -17.74 -15.41 3.36
C LYS A 102 -18.74 -16.10 2.46
N LYS A 103 -19.97 -15.58 2.35
CA LYS A 103 -20.99 -16.14 1.44
C LYS A 103 -20.54 -16.15 -0.02
N LEU A 104 -19.74 -15.18 -0.48
CA LEU A 104 -19.21 -15.16 -1.83
C LEU A 104 -18.06 -16.16 -1.99
N THR A 105 -17.07 -16.08 -1.11
CA THR A 105 -15.87 -16.93 -1.19
C THR A 105 -16.21 -18.40 -0.98
N ARG A 106 -17.04 -18.72 0.04
CA ARG A 106 -17.39 -20.10 0.39
C ARG A 106 -18.33 -20.77 -0.61
N THR A 107 -19.00 -19.98 -1.48
CA THR A 107 -19.86 -20.49 -2.55
C THR A 107 -19.12 -20.66 -3.88
N HIS A 108 -18.17 -19.78 -4.19
CA HIS A 108 -17.55 -19.71 -5.51
C HIS A 108 -16.10 -20.20 -5.56
N VAL A 109 -15.39 -20.23 -4.42
CA VAL A 109 -14.01 -20.71 -4.37
C VAL A 109 -13.98 -22.17 -3.97
N PRO A 110 -13.34 -23.08 -4.72
CA PRO A 110 -13.16 -24.46 -4.30
C PRO A 110 -12.38 -24.53 -2.98
N LEU A 111 -12.77 -25.43 -2.07
CA LEU A 111 -12.14 -25.56 -0.75
C LEU A 111 -10.62 -25.72 -0.81
N LYS A 112 -10.11 -26.49 -1.79
CA LYS A 112 -8.67 -26.65 -2.00
C LYS A 112 -7.98 -25.32 -2.26
N ASP A 113 -8.54 -24.48 -3.13
CA ASP A 113 -7.98 -23.21 -3.51
C ASP A 113 -8.13 -22.18 -2.37
N TRP A 114 -9.24 -22.29 -1.63
CA TRP A 114 -9.45 -21.47 -0.45
C TRP A 114 -8.40 -21.80 0.63
N ASN A 115 -8.17 -23.06 0.97
CA ASN A 115 -7.18 -23.48 1.94
C ASN A 115 -5.74 -23.07 1.59
N ASN A 116 -5.45 -22.90 0.29
CA ASN A 116 -4.12 -22.51 -0.16
C ASN A 116 -3.92 -20.99 -0.20
N ASN A 117 -4.99 -20.22 -0.47
CA ASN A 117 -4.84 -18.82 -0.86
C ASN A 117 -5.64 -17.85 0.00
N TRP A 118 -6.64 -18.32 0.74
CA TRP A 118 -7.54 -17.48 1.51
C TRP A 118 -7.39 -17.74 3.01
N HIS A 119 -7.83 -16.78 3.81
CA HIS A 119 -7.92 -16.92 5.26
C HIS A 119 -9.22 -16.34 5.79
N ASP A 120 -9.61 -16.79 6.99
CA ASP A 120 -10.78 -16.34 7.71
C ASP A 120 -10.38 -15.24 8.70
N HIS A 121 -10.86 -14.02 8.49
CA HIS A 121 -10.57 -12.89 9.38
C HIS A 121 -11.09 -13.08 10.80
N GLN A 122 -12.10 -13.92 11.01
CA GLN A 122 -12.59 -14.21 12.35
C GLN A 122 -11.49 -14.78 13.25
N ILE A 123 -10.55 -15.55 12.70
CA ILE A 123 -9.42 -16.13 13.46
C ILE A 123 -8.51 -15.02 14.00
N GLU A 124 -8.27 -13.98 13.22
CA GLU A 124 -7.44 -12.86 13.63
C GLU A 124 -8.15 -11.95 14.62
N ILE A 125 -9.43 -11.65 14.37
CA ILE A 125 -10.27 -10.82 15.26
C ILE A 125 -10.41 -11.53 16.61
N ALA A 126 -10.79 -12.82 16.64
CA ALA A 126 -10.91 -13.60 17.86
C ALA A 126 -9.57 -13.75 18.60
N GLY A 127 -8.47 -13.76 17.87
CA GLY A 127 -7.11 -13.81 18.42
C GLY A 127 -6.59 -12.47 18.93
N GLY A 128 -7.36 -11.36 18.81
CA GLY A 128 -6.94 -10.02 19.21
C GLY A 128 -5.76 -9.47 18.41
N ARG A 129 -5.54 -9.97 17.18
CA ARG A 129 -4.37 -9.61 16.35
C ARG A 129 -4.64 -8.44 15.41
N VAL A 130 -5.92 -8.12 15.17
CA VAL A 130 -6.36 -7.00 14.34
C VAL A 130 -6.67 -5.82 15.22
N GLN A 131 -6.09 -4.67 14.91
CA GLN A 131 -6.39 -3.39 15.55
C GLN A 131 -6.92 -2.43 14.50
N VAL A 132 -8.13 -1.93 14.68
CA VAL A 132 -8.67 -0.84 13.86
C VAL A 132 -8.21 0.47 14.48
N LEU A 133 -7.50 1.27 13.70
CA LEU A 133 -6.86 2.51 14.13
C LEU A 133 -7.67 3.72 13.67
N ASP A 134 -7.37 4.89 14.26
CA ASP A 134 -7.88 6.20 13.84
C ASP A 134 -9.43 6.36 13.90
N LEU A 135 -10.10 5.46 14.65
CA LEU A 135 -11.53 5.51 14.88
C LEU A 135 -11.87 5.46 16.38
N PRO A 136 -13.03 6.04 16.79
CA PRO A 136 -13.57 5.84 18.13
C PRO A 136 -13.81 4.34 18.41
N PRO A 137 -13.72 3.89 19.69
CA PRO A 137 -13.77 2.47 20.04
C PRO A 137 -15.03 1.72 19.58
N ASP A 138 -16.20 2.38 19.59
CA ASP A 138 -17.46 1.84 19.10
C ASP A 138 -17.41 1.60 17.59
N LYS A 139 -16.89 2.54 16.82
CA LYS A 139 -16.71 2.43 15.38
C LYS A 139 -15.64 1.41 15.00
N ALA A 140 -14.53 1.36 15.73
CA ALA A 140 -13.53 0.33 15.57
C ALA A 140 -14.10 -1.09 15.76
N LYS A 141 -14.98 -1.26 16.77
CA LYS A 141 -15.70 -2.52 17.00
C LYS A 141 -16.67 -2.87 15.88
N GLU A 142 -17.39 -1.90 15.32
CA GLU A 142 -18.27 -2.12 14.16
C GLU A 142 -17.47 -2.62 12.95
N VAL A 143 -16.33 -1.97 12.64
CA VAL A 143 -15.44 -2.36 11.53
C VAL A 143 -14.90 -3.75 11.77
N ALA A 144 -14.36 -4.06 12.95
CA ALA A 144 -13.87 -5.38 13.30
C ALA A 144 -14.95 -6.46 13.16
N GLY A 145 -16.18 -6.17 13.60
CA GLY A 145 -17.33 -7.06 13.44
C GLY A 145 -17.68 -7.32 11.98
N LEU A 146 -17.62 -6.31 11.12
CA LEU A 146 -17.81 -6.47 9.69
C LEU A 146 -16.69 -7.34 9.06
N VAL A 147 -15.43 -7.05 9.37
CA VAL A 147 -14.27 -7.79 8.86
C VAL A 147 -14.33 -9.27 9.30
N ALA A 148 -14.79 -9.58 10.52
CA ALA A 148 -14.95 -10.95 10.98
C ALA A 148 -15.91 -11.80 10.12
N THR A 149 -16.81 -11.17 9.34
CA THR A 149 -17.73 -11.86 8.41
C THR A 149 -17.13 -12.12 7.03
N THR A 150 -15.85 -11.86 6.85
CA THR A 150 -15.16 -11.93 5.55
C THR A 150 -14.00 -12.91 5.54
N ASP A 151 -13.60 -13.28 4.32
CA ASP A 151 -12.34 -13.95 4.01
C ASP A 151 -11.43 -13.00 3.24
N GLY A 152 -10.10 -13.09 3.46
CA GLY A 152 -9.09 -12.33 2.78
C GLY A 152 -8.16 -13.18 1.91
N MET A 153 -7.58 -12.55 0.90
CA MET A 153 -6.50 -13.09 0.08
C MET A 153 -5.41 -12.05 -0.08
N ILE A 154 -4.20 -12.35 0.40
CA ILE A 154 -3.07 -11.43 0.45
C ILE A 154 -1.97 -11.87 -0.50
N TYR A 155 -1.45 -10.93 -1.31
CA TYR A 155 -0.17 -11.09 -2.00
C TYR A 155 0.92 -10.27 -1.32
N HIS A 156 2.01 -10.93 -0.94
CA HIS A 156 3.20 -10.32 -0.36
C HIS A 156 4.26 -10.10 -1.43
N PHE A 157 4.85 -8.90 -1.46
CA PHE A 157 5.94 -8.51 -2.35
C PHE A 157 7.27 -8.54 -1.61
N TYR A 158 8.31 -9.10 -2.23
CA TYR A 158 9.63 -9.17 -1.65
C TYR A 158 10.52 -8.05 -2.16
N PHE A 159 11.39 -7.57 -1.28
CA PHE A 159 12.32 -6.49 -1.55
C PHE A 159 13.75 -6.93 -1.30
N ASP A 160 14.69 -6.40 -2.11
CA ASP A 160 16.12 -6.43 -1.88
C ASP A 160 16.55 -5.00 -1.50
N GLY A 161 16.72 -4.74 -0.20
CA GLY A 161 16.84 -3.38 0.33
C GLY A 161 15.56 -2.57 0.07
N ALA A 162 15.67 -1.45 -0.66
CA ALA A 162 14.54 -0.58 -0.99
C ALA A 162 13.86 -0.91 -2.33
N LEU A 163 14.32 -1.96 -3.07
CA LEU A 163 13.82 -2.27 -4.40
C LEU A 163 13.01 -3.56 -4.40
N PRO A 164 11.81 -3.58 -5.00
CA PRO A 164 11.07 -4.82 -5.20
C PRO A 164 11.85 -5.74 -6.15
N ASN A 165 11.98 -7.02 -5.78
CA ASN A 165 12.77 -7.98 -6.53
C ASN A 165 11.98 -8.87 -7.50
N GLY A 166 10.68 -8.60 -7.66
CA GLY A 166 9.79 -9.33 -8.56
C GLY A 166 9.25 -10.65 -8.00
N LYS A 167 9.62 -11.07 -6.79
CA LYS A 167 9.05 -12.23 -6.13
C LYS A 167 7.74 -11.86 -5.42
N MET A 168 6.79 -12.80 -5.41
CA MET A 168 5.54 -12.71 -4.68
C MET A 168 5.22 -14.06 -4.04
N SER A 169 4.54 -14.03 -2.90
CA SER A 169 3.89 -15.20 -2.30
C SER A 169 2.51 -14.85 -1.77
N VAL A 170 1.69 -15.88 -1.54
CA VAL A 170 0.44 -15.70 -0.81
C VAL A 170 0.76 -15.67 0.69
N ALA A 171 0.32 -14.60 1.37
CA ALA A 171 0.38 -14.52 2.81
C ALA A 171 -0.94 -14.97 3.42
N GLN A 172 -0.90 -15.42 4.69
CA GLN A 172 -2.05 -15.92 5.42
C GLN A 172 -2.21 -15.19 6.76
N ALA A 173 -3.39 -15.27 7.35
CA ALA A 173 -3.63 -14.80 8.70
C ALA A 173 -2.77 -15.57 9.72
N VAL A 174 -2.26 -14.90 10.73
CA VAL A 174 -1.60 -15.60 11.86
C VAL A 174 -2.62 -16.45 12.59
N GLY A 175 -2.38 -17.76 12.59
CA GLY A 175 -3.32 -18.76 13.13
C GLY A 175 -4.20 -19.43 12.07
N HIS A 176 -4.03 -19.07 10.78
CA HIS A 176 -4.69 -19.81 9.69
C HIS A 176 -4.38 -21.29 9.75
N LYS A 177 -5.42 -22.09 9.51
CA LYS A 177 -5.35 -23.55 9.35
C LYS A 177 -6.26 -23.96 8.20
N PRO A 178 -5.88 -24.96 7.40
CA PRO A 178 -6.77 -25.54 6.40
C PRO A 178 -8.09 -26.01 7.05
N MET A 179 -9.20 -25.71 6.41
CA MET A 179 -10.53 -26.10 6.85
C MET A 179 -10.94 -27.44 6.27
N THR A 180 -11.74 -28.19 7.03
CA THR A 180 -12.53 -29.31 6.53
C THR A 180 -13.73 -28.81 5.74
N THR A 181 -14.36 -29.69 4.95
CA THR A 181 -15.59 -29.35 4.21
C THR A 181 -16.73 -28.87 5.12
N ALA A 182 -16.85 -29.47 6.32
CA ALA A 182 -17.88 -29.06 7.27
C ALA A 182 -17.63 -27.65 7.82
N GLU A 183 -16.40 -27.32 8.24
CA GLU A 183 -16.02 -25.99 8.72
C GLU A 183 -16.19 -24.93 7.63
N PHE A 184 -15.78 -25.25 6.41
CA PHE A 184 -15.88 -24.37 5.27
C PHE A 184 -17.33 -23.98 4.94
N LYS A 185 -18.27 -24.94 5.02
CA LYS A 185 -19.70 -24.71 4.74
C LYS A 185 -20.44 -24.05 5.89
N ASN A 186 -19.94 -24.17 7.13
CA ASN A 186 -20.63 -23.72 8.34
C ASN A 186 -20.23 -22.28 8.74
N TYR A 187 -20.08 -21.37 7.77
CA TYR A 187 -19.64 -19.99 8.01
C TYR A 187 -20.74 -19.07 8.57
N GLU A 188 -22.00 -19.44 8.42
CA GLU A 188 -23.17 -18.63 8.89
C GLU A 188 -23.51 -18.83 10.37
N SER A 189 -22.98 -19.88 11.00
CA SER A 189 -23.36 -20.29 12.37
C SER A 189 -22.43 -19.77 13.47
N LYS A 190 -21.56 -18.78 13.17
CA LYS A 190 -20.59 -18.27 14.15
C LYS A 190 -20.77 -16.80 14.41
#